data_f6c8a875766550df11f69f3c446494ed
#
_entry.id   f6c8a875766550df11f69f3c446494ed
#
_cell.length_a   1.000
_cell.length_b   1.000
_cell.length_c   1.000
_cell.angle_alpha   90.00
_cell.angle_beta   90.00
_cell.angle_gamma   90.00
#
_symmetry.space_group_name_H-M   'P 1'
#
loop_
_entity.id
_entity.type
_entity.pdbx_description
1 polymer ?
#
loop_
_entity_poly.entity_id
_entity_poly.type
_entity_poly.pdbx_seq_one_letter_code
_entity_poly.pdbx_strand_id
1 'polypeptide(L)'
;MGAKKDKLLREFNEKPLQVNDEVYVSVKHFRTYGEDKKVLCKVIEVVGDKIKLMLNDSSYYGNEVVTIDKSESIKKSVYNIGANPFPEKSWWGKLTTSQFGLDSILYKCGWDRRERKYPTKLGEVDVDELNFNPYVIDKEGKKIYYQRDFVWELKDKQLLIESIYNGINCGKIVLRDRGYNYIISELNKGNKEVAFRDVVDGKQRIGALLDFVNDKFPDLHGNYYSDLSNKAQHKFLNSDVISYASLGENATDEDVIETFLMVNFTGKIMSQEHIDYVKEISKQI
;
A
#
# COMPACT_ATOMS: atom_id res chain seq x y z
N MET A 1 -7.56 16.33 22.12
CA MET A 1 -7.10 14.92 22.13
C MET A 1 -6.13 14.61 23.26
N GLY A 2 -5.30 15.53 23.76
CA GLY A 2 -4.30 15.30 24.81
C GLY A 2 -4.88 14.81 26.15
N ALA A 3 -5.82 15.55 26.73
CA ALA A 3 -6.31 15.29 28.09
C ALA A 3 -6.94 13.90 28.31
N LYS A 4 -7.61 13.34 27.31
CA LYS A 4 -8.21 11.98 27.38
C LYS A 4 -7.13 10.90 27.34
N LYS A 5 -6.08 11.12 26.56
CA LYS A 5 -4.91 10.23 26.45
C LYS A 5 -4.11 10.22 27.75
N ASP A 6 -3.89 11.40 28.36
CA ASP A 6 -3.16 11.55 29.61
C ASP A 6 -3.89 10.89 30.79
N LYS A 7 -5.24 10.98 30.82
CA LYS A 7 -6.05 10.30 31.82
C LYS A 7 -5.95 8.78 31.70
N LEU A 8 -6.07 8.23 30.50
CA LEU A 8 -5.95 6.78 30.24
C LEU A 8 -4.56 6.25 30.58
N LEU A 9 -3.52 7.03 30.29
CA LEU A 9 -2.12 6.70 30.64
C LEU A 9 -1.91 6.66 32.17
N ARG A 10 -2.49 7.59 32.93
CA ARG A 10 -2.43 7.59 34.40
C ARG A 10 -3.13 6.36 34.95
N GLU A 11 -4.38 6.12 34.55
CA GLU A 11 -5.17 4.94 34.97
C GLU A 11 -4.47 3.62 34.66
N PHE A 12 -3.74 3.53 33.53
CA PHE A 12 -2.97 2.34 33.19
C PHE A 12 -1.72 2.17 34.06
N ASN A 13 -0.99 3.25 34.33
CA ASN A 13 0.23 3.22 35.15
C ASN A 13 -0.07 2.96 36.65
N GLU A 14 -1.26 3.32 37.11
CA GLU A 14 -1.71 3.11 38.50
C GLU A 14 -2.17 1.66 38.77
N LYS A 15 -2.45 0.86 37.74
CA LYS A 15 -2.78 -0.55 37.93
C LYS A 15 -1.56 -1.34 38.39
N PRO A 16 -1.68 -2.19 39.45
CA PRO A 16 -0.58 -3.03 39.89
C PRO A 16 -0.11 -3.97 38.77
N LEU A 17 1.17 -4.30 38.77
CA LEU A 17 1.72 -5.31 37.87
C LEU A 17 1.12 -6.69 38.14
N GLN A 18 0.77 -7.38 37.06
CA GLN A 18 0.20 -8.72 37.08
C GLN A 18 1.04 -9.71 36.24
N VAL A 19 0.85 -10.98 36.47
CA VAL A 19 1.42 -12.06 35.63
C VAL A 19 0.92 -11.86 34.20
N ASN A 20 1.82 -12.03 33.25
CA ASN A 20 1.67 -11.78 31.82
C ASN A 20 1.75 -10.30 31.39
N ASP A 21 1.89 -9.34 32.31
CA ASP A 21 2.23 -7.96 31.92
C ASP A 21 3.63 -7.93 31.25
N GLU A 22 3.80 -7.01 30.31
CA GLU A 22 5.09 -6.74 29.69
C GLU A 22 5.72 -5.50 30.32
N VAL A 23 7.00 -5.60 30.65
CA VAL A 23 7.78 -4.52 31.27
C VAL A 23 9.12 -4.33 30.56
N TYR A 24 9.62 -3.12 30.57
CA TYR A 24 10.98 -2.80 30.14
C TYR A 24 11.91 -2.77 31.36
N VAL A 25 13.04 -3.45 31.24
CA VAL A 25 14.10 -3.45 32.26
C VAL A 25 15.44 -3.20 31.64
N SER A 26 16.40 -2.69 32.45
CA SER A 26 17.75 -2.49 31.98
C SER A 26 18.45 -3.81 31.70
N VAL A 27 19.22 -3.87 30.63
CA VAL A 27 20.02 -5.04 30.21
C VAL A 27 21.02 -5.47 31.27
N LYS A 28 21.43 -4.58 32.19
CA LYS A 28 22.36 -4.90 33.33
C LYS A 28 21.91 -6.08 34.20
N HIS A 29 20.62 -6.37 34.21
CA HIS A 29 20.05 -7.51 34.96
C HIS A 29 20.25 -8.88 34.26
N PHE A 30 20.67 -8.87 32.99
CA PHE A 30 20.95 -10.05 32.18
C PHE A 30 22.46 -10.17 31.95
N ARG A 31 22.98 -11.38 31.97
CA ARG A 31 24.45 -11.66 32.03
C ARG A 31 25.25 -11.17 30.81
N THR A 32 24.63 -10.68 29.76
CA THR A 32 25.26 -10.73 28.46
C THR A 32 25.48 -9.43 27.73
N TYR A 33 25.15 -8.21 28.17
CA TYR A 33 25.46 -7.04 27.33
C TYR A 33 25.64 -5.69 28.03
N GLY A 34 26.39 -4.86 27.31
CA GLY A 34 26.82 -3.55 27.65
C GLY A 34 25.73 -2.50 27.92
N GLU A 35 26.15 -1.44 28.54
CA GLU A 35 25.37 -0.40 29.20
C GLU A 35 24.26 0.24 28.36
N ASP A 36 23.15 0.61 29.02
CA ASP A 36 22.07 1.49 28.59
C ASP A 36 20.99 0.99 27.62
N LYS A 37 20.86 -0.28 27.37
CA LYS A 37 19.67 -0.79 26.64
C LYS A 37 18.58 -1.29 27.59
N LYS A 38 17.33 -1.00 27.24
CA LYS A 38 16.15 -1.61 27.89
C LYS A 38 15.65 -2.77 27.04
N VAL A 39 15.35 -3.87 27.68
CA VAL A 39 14.79 -5.06 27.03
C VAL A 39 13.37 -5.30 27.51
N LEU A 40 12.56 -5.85 26.63
CA LEU A 40 11.18 -6.20 26.92
C LEU A 40 11.12 -7.58 27.56
N CYS A 41 10.51 -7.66 28.74
CA CYS A 41 10.35 -8.89 29.49
C CYS A 41 8.89 -9.12 29.82
N LYS A 42 8.52 -10.38 29.97
CA LYS A 42 7.19 -10.80 30.44
C LYS A 42 7.25 -11.10 31.93
N VAL A 43 6.30 -10.56 32.68
CA VAL A 43 6.13 -10.87 34.12
C VAL A 43 5.57 -12.29 34.27
N ILE A 44 6.33 -13.17 34.89
CA ILE A 44 5.90 -14.57 35.14
C ILE A 44 5.47 -14.80 36.59
N GLU A 45 5.91 -13.95 37.51
CA GLU A 45 5.54 -14.05 38.91
C GLU A 45 5.64 -12.69 39.60
N VAL A 46 4.76 -12.41 40.56
CA VAL A 46 4.78 -11.19 41.36
C VAL A 46 4.70 -11.57 42.83
N VAL A 47 5.76 -11.24 43.58
CA VAL A 47 5.84 -11.56 45.03
C VAL A 47 6.27 -10.33 45.82
N GLY A 48 5.32 -9.71 46.52
CA GLY A 48 5.58 -8.48 47.26
C GLY A 48 6.11 -7.37 46.32
N ASP A 49 7.26 -6.83 46.66
CA ASP A 49 7.93 -5.77 45.86
C ASP A 49 8.84 -6.32 44.75
N LYS A 50 8.91 -7.63 44.61
CA LYS A 50 9.73 -8.29 43.59
C LYS A 50 8.89 -8.87 42.47
N ILE A 51 9.47 -8.84 41.28
CA ILE A 51 8.90 -9.48 40.11
C ILE A 51 9.91 -10.43 39.47
N LYS A 52 9.43 -11.54 39.00
CA LYS A 52 10.19 -12.51 38.23
C LYS A 52 9.84 -12.33 36.75
N LEU A 53 10.84 -12.19 35.93
CA LEU A 53 10.73 -11.80 34.53
C LEU A 53 11.36 -12.85 33.65
N MET A 54 10.76 -13.09 32.51
CA MET A 54 11.32 -13.88 31.42
C MET A 54 11.61 -12.97 30.24
N LEU A 55 12.80 -13.07 29.67
CA LEU A 55 13.19 -12.33 28.47
C LEU A 55 12.31 -12.78 27.30
N ASN A 56 11.73 -11.81 26.60
CA ASN A 56 10.80 -12.07 25.49
C ASN A 56 11.49 -12.05 24.11
N ASP A 57 12.81 -12.29 24.09
CA ASP A 57 13.59 -12.30 22.84
C ASP A 57 13.96 -13.72 22.46
N SER A 58 13.30 -14.23 21.42
CA SER A 58 13.45 -15.59 20.92
C SER A 58 14.72 -15.84 20.09
N SER A 59 15.48 -14.79 19.77
CA SER A 59 16.51 -14.91 18.73
C SER A 59 17.93 -15.10 19.24
N TYR A 60 18.25 -14.74 20.49
CA TYR A 60 19.67 -14.73 20.95
C TYR A 60 19.93 -15.21 22.37
N TYR A 61 18.98 -15.17 23.32
CA TYR A 61 19.29 -15.30 24.75
C TYR A 61 18.58 -16.43 25.51
N GLY A 62 17.78 -17.23 24.84
CA GLY A 62 17.05 -18.30 25.52
C GLY A 62 16.02 -17.76 26.54
N ASN A 63 15.42 -18.64 27.31
CA ASN A 63 14.45 -18.30 28.35
C ASN A 63 15.17 -17.86 29.65
N GLU A 64 15.98 -16.81 29.61
CA GLU A 64 16.64 -16.32 30.82
C GLU A 64 15.59 -15.69 31.75
N VAL A 65 15.59 -16.12 33.00
CA VAL A 65 14.67 -15.66 34.02
C VAL A 65 15.44 -14.89 35.08
N VAL A 66 15.01 -13.66 35.36
CA VAL A 66 15.60 -12.80 36.39
C VAL A 66 14.57 -12.37 37.40
N THR A 67 15.01 -12.05 38.61
CA THR A 67 14.15 -11.49 39.66
C THR A 67 14.72 -10.11 40.02
N ILE A 68 13.88 -9.08 39.93
CA ILE A 68 14.23 -7.68 40.19
C ILE A 68 13.18 -7.03 41.10
N ASP A 69 13.52 -5.85 41.64
CA ASP A 69 12.54 -5.03 42.32
C ASP A 69 11.59 -4.35 41.32
N LYS A 70 10.30 -4.25 41.68
CA LYS A 70 9.28 -3.60 40.81
C LYS A 70 9.69 -2.19 40.34
N SER A 71 10.37 -1.46 41.22
CA SER A 71 10.86 -0.09 40.95
C SER A 71 11.86 -0.04 39.79
N GLU A 72 12.52 -1.13 39.44
CA GLU A 72 13.47 -1.22 38.36
C GLU A 72 12.82 -1.55 36.99
N SER A 73 11.53 -1.79 37.00
CA SER A 73 10.77 -2.08 35.78
C SER A 73 9.91 -0.91 35.33
N ILE A 74 9.76 -0.75 34.03
CA ILE A 74 8.84 0.21 33.44
C ILE A 74 7.75 -0.57 32.74
N LYS A 75 6.49 -0.46 33.22
CA LYS A 75 5.36 -1.11 32.59
C LYS A 75 5.23 -0.67 31.15
N LYS A 76 5.12 -1.61 30.22
CA LYS A 76 4.86 -1.33 28.81
C LYS A 76 3.46 -0.77 28.70
N SER A 77 3.35 0.51 28.41
CA SER A 77 2.07 1.15 28.14
C SER A 77 1.52 0.67 26.79
N VAL A 78 0.23 0.37 26.72
CA VAL A 78 -0.48 0.12 25.45
C VAL A 78 -0.37 1.29 24.46
N TYR A 79 0.06 2.45 24.94
CA TYR A 79 0.30 3.64 24.12
C TYR A 79 1.79 3.91 23.88
N ASN A 80 2.69 3.07 24.37
CA ASN A 80 4.14 3.24 24.22
C ASN A 80 4.65 2.48 23.00
N ILE A 81 5.24 3.22 22.20
CA ILE A 81 6.36 3.04 21.27
C ILE A 81 7.09 1.72 21.53
N GLY A 82 6.72 0.71 20.83
CA GLY A 82 7.14 -0.67 20.96
C GLY A 82 5.97 -1.59 20.65
N ALA A 83 4.73 -1.09 20.74
CA ALA A 83 3.64 -1.72 20.04
C ALA A 83 3.99 -1.65 18.56
N ASN A 84 4.11 -2.78 17.92
CA ASN A 84 4.19 -2.84 16.48
C ASN A 84 2.82 -2.34 15.95
N PRO A 85 2.70 -1.08 15.45
CA PRO A 85 1.44 -0.60 14.89
C PRO A 85 1.13 -1.26 13.54
N PHE A 86 2.11 -2.01 13.02
CA PHE A 86 1.95 -2.73 11.77
C PHE A 86 1.09 -3.97 12.03
N PRO A 87 0.04 -4.20 11.25
CA PRO A 87 -0.76 -5.41 11.37
C PRO A 87 0.11 -6.65 11.12
N GLU A 88 -0.25 -7.78 11.75
CA GLU A 88 0.44 -9.07 11.54
C GLU A 88 0.43 -9.49 10.06
N LYS A 89 -0.66 -9.18 9.33
CA LYS A 89 -0.71 -9.21 7.88
C LYS A 89 -0.14 -7.89 7.34
N SER A 90 1.16 -7.77 7.31
CA SER A 90 1.83 -6.61 6.75
C SER A 90 1.70 -6.64 5.22
N TRP A 91 1.29 -5.52 4.64
CA TRP A 91 1.34 -5.27 3.19
C TRP A 91 2.77 -5.18 2.64
N TRP A 92 3.76 -5.13 3.55
CA TRP A 92 5.17 -5.19 3.22
C TRP A 92 5.46 -6.56 2.59
N GLY A 93 5.74 -6.59 1.31
CA GLY A 93 5.98 -7.79 0.53
C GLY A 93 4.85 -8.20 -0.41
N LYS A 94 3.60 -7.73 -0.20
CA LYS A 94 2.51 -7.90 -1.18
C LYS A 94 2.53 -6.78 -2.23
N LEU A 95 2.92 -5.56 -1.85
CA LEU A 95 2.97 -4.40 -2.71
C LEU A 95 4.43 -4.04 -3.01
N THR A 96 4.89 -4.36 -4.20
CA THR A 96 6.21 -3.92 -4.68
C THR A 96 6.10 -2.48 -5.18
N THR A 97 6.81 -1.57 -4.52
CA THR A 97 6.86 -0.16 -4.93
C THR A 97 8.14 0.12 -5.68
N SER A 98 8.03 0.79 -6.82
CA SER A 98 9.16 1.23 -7.63
C SER A 98 9.00 2.70 -7.97
N GLN A 99 10.09 3.45 -7.91
CA GLN A 99 10.16 4.81 -8.46
C GLN A 99 10.81 4.72 -9.83
N PHE A 100 10.03 4.95 -10.86
CA PHE A 100 10.49 5.02 -12.24
C PHE A 100 9.97 6.32 -12.84
N GLY A 101 10.67 6.82 -13.84
CA GLY A 101 10.15 7.92 -14.66
C GLY A 101 8.81 7.54 -15.33
N LEU A 102 8.07 8.55 -15.73
CA LEU A 102 6.78 8.35 -16.42
C LEU A 102 6.89 7.46 -17.65
N ASP A 103 8.03 7.46 -18.35
CA ASP A 103 8.30 6.58 -19.50
C ASP A 103 8.05 5.10 -19.13
N SER A 104 8.60 4.65 -18.00
CA SER A 104 8.41 3.27 -17.55
C SER A 104 6.98 2.96 -17.12
N ILE A 105 6.28 3.94 -16.55
CA ILE A 105 4.88 3.80 -16.17
C ILE A 105 4.02 3.71 -17.43
N LEU A 106 4.22 4.62 -18.37
CA LEU A 106 3.50 4.66 -19.64
C LEU A 106 3.73 3.39 -20.46
N TYR A 107 4.97 2.88 -20.47
CA TYR A 107 5.30 1.59 -21.09
C TYR A 107 4.48 0.44 -20.49
N LYS A 108 4.38 0.36 -19.16
CA LYS A 108 3.52 -0.65 -18.49
C LYS A 108 2.03 -0.47 -18.78
N CYS A 109 1.64 0.73 -19.22
CA CYS A 109 0.28 1.06 -19.62
C CYS A 109 0.02 0.89 -21.12
N GLY A 110 0.93 0.24 -21.84
CA GLY A 110 0.76 -0.04 -23.27
C GLY A 110 1.17 1.10 -24.20
N TRP A 111 1.78 2.20 -23.68
CA TRP A 111 2.33 3.24 -24.52
C TRP A 111 3.83 3.05 -24.70
N ASP A 112 4.29 3.07 -25.95
CA ASP A 112 5.72 2.99 -26.28
C ASP A 112 6.13 4.14 -27.20
N ARG A 113 7.09 4.95 -26.76
CA ARG A 113 7.74 6.02 -27.55
C ARG A 113 8.29 5.52 -28.90
N ARG A 114 8.56 4.23 -29.02
CA ARG A 114 9.18 3.63 -30.23
C ARG A 114 8.15 3.02 -31.18
N GLU A 115 6.88 3.36 -31.05
CA GLU A 115 5.75 2.84 -31.85
C GLU A 115 5.65 1.30 -31.85
N ARG A 116 6.10 0.63 -30.78
CA ARG A 116 5.83 -0.78 -30.61
C ARG A 116 4.33 -0.99 -30.49
N LYS A 117 3.80 -1.86 -31.33
CA LYS A 117 2.37 -2.13 -31.31
C LYS A 117 2.01 -2.90 -30.04
N TYR A 118 1.19 -2.29 -29.23
CA TYR A 118 0.36 -2.96 -28.25
C TYR A 118 -1.07 -3.05 -28.82
N PRO A 119 -1.82 -4.07 -28.53
CA PRO A 119 -1.67 -5.10 -27.51
C PRO A 119 -0.61 -6.15 -27.82
N THR A 120 -0.16 -6.86 -26.77
CA THR A 120 0.71 -8.02 -26.91
C THR A 120 -0.07 -9.17 -27.49
N LYS A 121 0.40 -9.76 -28.59
CA LYS A 121 -0.25 -10.92 -29.18
C LYS A 121 0.13 -12.20 -28.43
N LEU A 122 -0.89 -12.93 -27.99
CA LEU A 122 -0.76 -14.30 -27.53
C LEU A 122 -1.47 -15.22 -28.56
N GLY A 123 -0.68 -15.82 -29.45
CA GLY A 123 -1.22 -16.53 -30.61
C GLY A 123 -1.92 -15.56 -31.56
N GLU A 124 -3.22 -15.79 -31.81
CA GLU A 124 -4.06 -14.93 -32.64
C GLU A 124 -4.84 -13.88 -31.84
N VAL A 125 -4.75 -13.91 -30.50
CA VAL A 125 -5.53 -13.02 -29.63
C VAL A 125 -4.68 -11.83 -29.20
N ASP A 126 -5.25 -10.64 -29.34
CA ASP A 126 -4.69 -9.41 -28.78
C ASP A 126 -5.06 -9.33 -27.29
N VAL A 127 -4.05 -9.17 -26.42
CA VAL A 127 -4.24 -9.04 -24.98
C VAL A 127 -3.83 -7.64 -24.55
N ASP A 128 -4.76 -6.93 -23.93
CA ASP A 128 -4.50 -5.57 -23.43
C ASP A 128 -3.48 -5.55 -22.30
N GLU A 129 -2.73 -4.47 -22.22
CA GLU A 129 -1.80 -4.26 -21.09
C GLU A 129 -2.55 -3.92 -19.80
N LEU A 130 -3.63 -3.15 -19.90
CA LEU A 130 -4.40 -2.65 -18.76
C LEU A 130 -5.89 -2.94 -18.88
N ASN A 131 -6.45 -3.44 -17.80
CA ASN A 131 -7.88 -3.44 -17.54
C ASN A 131 -8.26 -2.25 -16.66
N PHE A 132 -8.97 -1.27 -17.23
CA PHE A 132 -9.49 -0.10 -16.51
C PHE A 132 -10.80 -0.34 -15.78
N ASN A 133 -11.42 -1.48 -16.00
CA ASN A 133 -12.67 -1.87 -15.35
C ASN A 133 -12.54 -3.25 -14.70
N PRO A 134 -11.60 -3.39 -13.72
CA PRO A 134 -11.37 -4.67 -13.07
C PRO A 134 -12.55 -5.05 -12.17
N TYR A 135 -12.68 -6.35 -11.96
CA TYR A 135 -13.69 -6.94 -11.11
C TYR A 135 -13.07 -7.91 -10.12
N VAL A 136 -13.81 -8.20 -9.08
CA VAL A 136 -13.56 -9.30 -8.14
C VAL A 136 -14.69 -10.32 -8.23
N ILE A 137 -14.47 -11.52 -7.76
CA ILE A 137 -15.47 -12.60 -7.78
C ILE A 137 -16.01 -12.78 -6.36
N ASP A 138 -17.35 -12.74 -6.23
CA ASP A 138 -18.00 -13.03 -4.95
C ASP A 138 -18.11 -14.54 -4.68
N LYS A 139 -18.62 -14.89 -3.50
CA LYS A 139 -18.81 -16.29 -3.05
C LYS A 139 -19.76 -17.10 -3.94
N GLU A 140 -20.58 -16.44 -4.73
CA GLU A 140 -21.51 -17.04 -5.67
C GLU A 140 -20.93 -17.17 -7.08
N GLY A 141 -19.67 -16.69 -7.30
CA GLY A 141 -19.00 -16.72 -8.60
C GLY A 141 -19.37 -15.56 -9.52
N LYS A 142 -20.03 -14.51 -9.02
CA LYS A 142 -20.46 -13.35 -9.79
C LYS A 142 -19.38 -12.28 -9.81
N LYS A 143 -19.21 -11.63 -10.97
CA LYS A 143 -18.31 -10.49 -11.16
C LYS A 143 -18.87 -9.23 -10.50
N ILE A 144 -18.08 -8.59 -9.66
CA ILE A 144 -18.42 -7.31 -9.03
C ILE A 144 -17.36 -6.29 -9.39
N TYR A 145 -17.77 -5.22 -10.09
CA TYR A 145 -16.90 -4.12 -10.51
C TYR A 145 -16.78 -3.10 -9.39
N TYR A 146 -15.58 -2.77 -8.96
CA TYR A 146 -15.34 -1.86 -7.85
C TYR A 146 -14.79 -0.50 -8.27
N GLN A 147 -14.36 -0.36 -9.53
CA GLN A 147 -13.87 0.91 -10.06
C GLN A 147 -15.02 1.80 -10.53
N ARG A 148 -14.87 3.09 -10.27
CA ARG A 148 -15.75 4.12 -10.86
C ARG A 148 -15.36 4.43 -12.30
N ASP A 149 -16.27 5.05 -13.05
CA ASP A 149 -15.99 5.54 -14.40
C ASP A 149 -14.96 6.67 -14.44
N PHE A 150 -14.54 7.05 -15.66
CA PHE A 150 -13.73 8.23 -15.87
C PHE A 150 -14.58 9.47 -15.59
N VAL A 151 -14.19 10.22 -14.54
CA VAL A 151 -14.93 11.41 -14.08
C VAL A 151 -14.10 12.70 -14.15
N TRP A 152 -12.83 12.59 -14.55
CA TRP A 152 -11.98 13.76 -14.70
C TRP A 152 -12.35 14.54 -15.95
N GLU A 153 -12.62 15.82 -15.72
CA GLU A 153 -12.83 16.79 -16.79
C GLU A 153 -11.48 17.24 -17.38
N LEU A 154 -11.54 17.96 -18.51
CA LEU A 154 -10.34 18.50 -19.17
C LEU A 154 -9.45 19.28 -18.19
N LYS A 155 -10.05 20.11 -17.34
CA LYS A 155 -9.32 20.91 -16.36
C LYS A 155 -8.52 20.07 -15.35
N ASP A 156 -9.09 18.95 -14.88
CA ASP A 156 -8.39 18.05 -13.96
C ASP A 156 -7.18 17.40 -14.63
N LYS A 157 -7.34 16.96 -15.88
CA LYS A 157 -6.26 16.39 -16.69
C LYS A 157 -5.14 17.40 -16.92
N GLN A 158 -5.48 18.64 -17.28
CA GLN A 158 -4.53 19.72 -17.48
C GLN A 158 -3.76 20.06 -16.20
N LEU A 159 -4.43 20.08 -15.05
CA LEU A 159 -3.79 20.31 -13.74
C LEU A 159 -2.81 19.18 -13.36
N LEU A 160 -3.09 17.93 -13.73
CA LEU A 160 -2.13 16.85 -13.57
C LEU A 160 -0.85 17.13 -14.38
N ILE A 161 -0.99 17.47 -15.66
CA ILE A 161 0.16 17.77 -16.53
C ILE A 161 0.98 18.95 -15.97
N GLU A 162 0.30 20.01 -15.52
CA GLU A 162 0.94 21.15 -14.88
C GLU A 162 1.71 20.77 -13.61
N SER A 163 1.12 19.89 -12.79
CA SER A 163 1.78 19.37 -11.58
C SER A 163 3.06 18.60 -11.93
N ILE A 164 3.04 17.82 -13.01
CA ILE A 164 4.22 17.10 -13.50
C ILE A 164 5.31 18.08 -13.96
N TYR A 165 4.96 19.13 -14.70
CA TYR A 165 5.91 20.14 -15.14
C TYR A 165 6.61 20.84 -13.97
N ASN A 166 5.86 21.04 -12.88
CA ASN A 166 6.35 21.70 -11.67
C ASN A 166 7.04 20.73 -10.68
N GLY A 167 7.16 19.44 -10.99
CA GLY A 167 7.80 18.46 -10.12
C GLY A 167 7.01 18.15 -8.83
N ILE A 168 5.69 18.40 -8.86
CA ILE A 168 4.81 18.14 -7.70
C ILE A 168 4.44 16.66 -7.67
N ASN A 169 4.57 16.03 -6.51
CA ASN A 169 4.17 14.63 -6.33
C ASN A 169 2.68 14.44 -6.62
N CYS A 170 2.39 13.65 -7.64
CA CYS A 170 1.03 13.36 -8.13
C CYS A 170 0.45 12.05 -7.57
N GLY A 171 1.09 11.47 -6.56
CA GLY A 171 0.61 10.27 -5.89
C GLY A 171 1.10 8.97 -6.50
N LYS A 172 0.39 7.88 -6.21
CA LYS A 172 0.78 6.51 -6.56
C LYS A 172 -0.23 5.88 -7.52
N ILE A 173 0.27 5.16 -8.51
CA ILE A 173 -0.53 4.23 -9.33
C ILE A 173 -0.36 2.84 -8.74
N VAL A 174 -1.45 2.11 -8.57
CA VAL A 174 -1.44 0.73 -8.07
C VAL A 174 -2.06 -0.19 -9.11
N LEU A 175 -1.29 -1.18 -9.54
CA LEU A 175 -1.75 -2.23 -10.47
C LEU A 175 -1.73 -3.60 -9.78
N ARG A 176 -2.49 -4.57 -10.31
CA ARG A 176 -2.38 -5.98 -9.99
C ARG A 176 -1.86 -6.70 -11.21
N ASP A 177 -0.74 -7.39 -11.11
CA ASP A 177 -0.25 -8.27 -12.16
C ASP A 177 -1.09 -9.56 -12.19
N ARG A 178 -1.54 -9.97 -13.39
CA ARG A 178 -2.41 -11.15 -13.55
C ARG A 178 -1.66 -12.45 -13.82
N GLY A 179 -0.40 -12.34 -14.21
CA GLY A 179 0.42 -13.50 -14.58
C GLY A 179 0.00 -14.17 -15.89
N TYR A 180 0.99 -14.76 -16.55
CA TYR A 180 0.79 -15.40 -17.86
C TYR A 180 -0.19 -16.59 -17.79
N ASN A 181 -0.08 -17.42 -16.76
CA ASN A 181 -0.93 -18.61 -16.61
C ASN A 181 -2.41 -18.26 -16.45
N TYR A 182 -2.72 -17.18 -15.74
CA TYR A 182 -4.09 -16.65 -15.65
C TYR A 182 -4.62 -16.26 -17.02
N ILE A 183 -3.86 -15.49 -17.78
CA ILE A 183 -4.25 -15.04 -19.12
C ILE A 183 -4.58 -16.24 -20.02
N ILE A 184 -3.68 -17.23 -20.09
CA ILE A 184 -3.91 -18.44 -20.89
C ILE A 184 -5.15 -19.21 -20.42
N SER A 185 -5.37 -19.32 -19.10
CA SER A 185 -6.54 -19.98 -18.54
C SER A 185 -7.84 -19.29 -18.97
N GLU A 186 -7.89 -17.97 -18.92
CA GLU A 186 -9.08 -17.20 -19.32
C GLU A 186 -9.33 -17.26 -20.81
N LEU A 187 -8.29 -17.18 -21.64
CA LEU A 187 -8.41 -17.35 -23.10
C LEU A 187 -8.94 -18.73 -23.45
N ASN A 188 -8.50 -19.79 -22.77
CA ASN A 188 -8.99 -21.17 -22.97
C ASN A 188 -10.46 -21.35 -22.58
N LYS A 189 -10.96 -20.53 -21.64
CA LYS A 189 -12.39 -20.45 -21.29
C LYS A 189 -13.22 -19.64 -22.29
N GLY A 190 -12.58 -19.06 -23.31
CA GLY A 190 -13.23 -18.22 -24.32
C GLY A 190 -13.39 -16.75 -23.89
N ASN A 191 -12.82 -16.35 -22.74
CA ASN A 191 -12.81 -14.96 -22.31
C ASN A 191 -11.75 -14.18 -23.11
N LYS A 192 -12.19 -13.26 -23.96
CA LYS A 192 -11.31 -12.41 -24.79
C LYS A 192 -11.02 -11.05 -24.15
N GLU A 193 -11.71 -10.70 -23.07
CA GLU A 193 -11.53 -9.45 -22.33
C GLU A 193 -10.53 -9.68 -21.18
N VAL A 194 -9.30 -9.99 -21.53
CA VAL A 194 -8.22 -10.19 -20.56
C VAL A 194 -7.14 -9.16 -20.75
N ALA A 195 -6.48 -8.79 -19.66
CA ALA A 195 -5.35 -7.87 -19.65
C ALA A 195 -4.25 -8.37 -18.73
N PHE A 196 -3.01 -7.97 -18.99
CA PHE A 196 -1.87 -8.35 -18.15
C PHE A 196 -1.93 -7.73 -16.76
N ARG A 197 -2.61 -6.58 -16.62
CA ARG A 197 -2.71 -5.86 -15.34
C ARG A 197 -4.09 -5.26 -15.14
N ASP A 198 -4.59 -5.38 -13.91
CA ASP A 198 -5.75 -4.61 -13.48
C ASP A 198 -5.31 -3.28 -12.86
N VAL A 199 -6.01 -2.20 -13.16
CA VAL A 199 -5.80 -0.91 -12.50
C VAL A 199 -6.54 -0.93 -11.16
N VAL A 200 -5.80 -1.04 -10.05
CA VAL A 200 -6.39 -1.01 -8.70
C VAL A 200 -6.61 0.43 -8.24
N ASP A 201 -5.61 1.31 -8.44
CA ASP A 201 -5.77 2.76 -8.25
C ASP A 201 -4.99 3.53 -9.30
N GLY A 202 -5.43 4.76 -9.58
CA GLY A 202 -4.81 5.65 -10.56
C GLY A 202 -5.48 5.67 -11.92
N LYS A 203 -6.67 5.07 -12.10
CA LYS A 203 -7.42 5.05 -13.37
C LYS A 203 -7.49 6.42 -14.04
N GLN A 204 -7.87 7.45 -13.29
CA GLN A 204 -7.99 8.82 -13.82
C GLN A 204 -6.63 9.37 -14.28
N ARG A 205 -5.59 9.17 -13.45
CA ARG A 205 -4.22 9.64 -13.75
C ARG A 205 -3.63 8.95 -14.97
N ILE A 206 -3.74 7.62 -15.04
CA ILE A 206 -3.26 6.86 -16.21
C ILE A 206 -3.99 7.31 -17.46
N GLY A 207 -5.33 7.42 -17.40
CA GLY A 207 -6.14 7.88 -18.53
C GLY A 207 -5.71 9.26 -19.01
N ALA A 208 -5.48 10.20 -18.09
CA ALA A 208 -5.02 11.55 -18.44
C ALA A 208 -3.61 11.54 -19.06
N LEU A 209 -2.68 10.74 -18.52
CA LEU A 209 -1.34 10.62 -19.08
C LEU A 209 -1.35 10.04 -20.51
N LEU A 210 -2.09 8.93 -20.70
CA LEU A 210 -2.23 8.30 -22.01
C LEU A 210 -2.90 9.23 -23.02
N ASP A 211 -3.93 9.97 -22.60
CA ASP A 211 -4.62 10.93 -23.46
C ASP A 211 -3.68 12.08 -23.86
N PHE A 212 -2.84 12.56 -22.93
CA PHE A 212 -1.89 13.64 -23.22
C PHE A 212 -0.78 13.20 -24.18
N VAL A 213 -0.10 12.08 -23.93
CA VAL A 213 0.97 11.60 -24.80
C VAL A 213 0.49 11.15 -26.18
N ASN A 214 -0.81 10.92 -26.35
CA ASN A 214 -1.47 10.63 -27.62
C ASN A 214 -2.16 11.87 -28.23
N ASP A 215 -1.82 13.07 -27.79
CA ASP A 215 -2.32 14.35 -28.33
C ASP A 215 -3.85 14.50 -28.31
N LYS A 216 -4.55 13.93 -27.31
CA LYS A 216 -6.01 14.03 -27.22
C LYS A 216 -6.48 15.34 -26.56
N PHE A 217 -5.62 16.03 -25.84
CA PHE A 217 -5.92 17.32 -25.26
C PHE A 217 -4.63 18.15 -25.09
N PRO A 218 -4.71 19.50 -25.14
CA PRO A 218 -3.59 20.37 -24.88
C PRO A 218 -3.39 20.61 -23.38
N ASP A 219 -2.17 20.96 -22.97
CA ASP A 219 -1.86 21.43 -21.62
C ASP A 219 -2.54 22.79 -21.31
N LEU A 220 -2.27 23.37 -20.13
CA LEU A 220 -2.81 24.69 -19.74
C LEU A 220 -2.30 25.84 -20.60
N HIS A 221 -1.22 25.63 -21.33
CA HIS A 221 -0.61 26.63 -22.21
C HIS A 221 -1.04 26.46 -23.67
N GLY A 222 -1.89 25.48 -23.96
CA GLY A 222 -2.40 25.19 -25.29
C GLY A 222 -1.51 24.27 -26.13
N ASN A 223 -0.45 23.66 -25.55
CA ASN A 223 0.44 22.77 -26.29
C ASN A 223 -0.03 21.32 -26.17
N TYR A 224 -0.06 20.61 -27.26
CA TYR A 224 -0.14 19.15 -27.28
C TYR A 224 1.22 18.53 -26.96
N TYR A 225 1.26 17.26 -26.59
CA TYR A 225 2.51 16.59 -26.27
C TYR A 225 3.51 16.62 -27.44
N SER A 226 3.04 16.45 -28.67
CA SER A 226 3.85 16.54 -29.89
C SER A 226 4.42 17.94 -30.16
N ASP A 227 3.79 19.01 -29.65
CA ASP A 227 4.28 20.38 -29.77
C ASP A 227 5.46 20.67 -28.86
N LEU A 228 5.67 19.83 -27.83
CA LEU A 228 6.78 20.01 -26.90
C LEU A 228 8.11 19.75 -27.59
N SER A 229 9.11 20.58 -27.28
CA SER A 229 10.48 20.32 -27.74
C SER A 229 10.97 18.94 -27.25
N ASN A 230 11.88 18.30 -27.98
CA ASN A 230 12.50 17.03 -27.60
C ASN A 230 13.04 17.05 -26.16
N LYS A 231 13.61 18.19 -25.71
CA LYS A 231 14.10 18.36 -24.36
C LYS A 231 12.96 18.36 -23.33
N ALA A 232 11.85 18.99 -23.63
CA ALA A 232 10.67 19.03 -22.76
C ALA A 232 9.99 17.66 -22.68
N GLN A 233 9.80 16.97 -23.79
CA GLN A 233 9.30 15.60 -23.83
C GLN A 233 10.19 14.66 -23.02
N HIS A 234 11.50 14.75 -23.16
CA HIS A 234 12.44 13.94 -22.39
C HIS A 234 12.37 14.25 -20.89
N LYS A 235 12.25 15.53 -20.50
CA LYS A 235 12.07 15.92 -19.09
C LYS A 235 10.76 15.40 -18.52
N PHE A 236 9.67 15.48 -19.29
CA PHE A 236 8.36 14.94 -18.90
C PHE A 236 8.44 13.43 -18.65
N LEU A 237 9.00 12.68 -19.60
CA LEU A 237 9.09 11.21 -19.51
C LEU A 237 10.00 10.72 -18.40
N ASN A 238 11.03 11.47 -18.04
CA ASN A 238 11.93 11.12 -16.94
C ASN A 238 11.48 11.68 -15.57
N SER A 239 10.31 12.30 -15.51
CA SER A 239 9.75 12.79 -14.26
C SER A 239 9.36 11.61 -13.36
N ASP A 240 9.74 11.68 -12.08
CA ASP A 240 9.50 10.66 -11.03
C ASP A 240 8.40 11.08 -10.02
N VAL A 241 7.57 12.03 -10.42
CA VAL A 241 6.52 12.61 -9.57
C VAL A 241 5.30 11.70 -9.37
N ILE A 242 5.23 10.58 -10.08
CA ILE A 242 4.22 9.54 -9.87
C ILE A 242 4.95 8.25 -9.51
N SER A 243 4.66 7.70 -8.35
CA SER A 243 5.17 6.39 -7.97
C SER A 243 4.27 5.27 -8.50
N TYR A 244 4.86 4.10 -8.70
CA TYR A 244 4.17 2.90 -9.14
C TYR A 244 4.27 1.82 -8.07
N ALA A 245 3.19 1.09 -7.87
CA ALA A 245 3.17 -0.10 -7.04
C ALA A 245 2.40 -1.23 -7.71
N SER A 246 2.85 -2.47 -7.52
CA SER A 246 2.19 -3.64 -8.05
C SER A 246 1.85 -4.63 -6.94
N LEU A 247 0.63 -5.12 -6.97
CA LEU A 247 0.25 -6.39 -6.35
C LEU A 247 0.69 -7.51 -7.28
N GLY A 248 1.41 -8.50 -6.73
CA GLY A 248 1.87 -9.64 -7.51
C GLY A 248 0.72 -10.52 -8.01
N GLU A 249 1.03 -11.42 -8.94
CA GLU A 249 0.06 -12.34 -9.54
C GLU A 249 -0.67 -13.25 -8.54
N ASN A 250 -0.09 -13.47 -7.36
CA ASN A 250 -0.69 -14.27 -6.28
C ASN A 250 -1.61 -13.47 -5.34
N ALA A 251 -1.83 -12.17 -5.62
CA ALA A 251 -2.74 -11.36 -4.81
C ALA A 251 -4.18 -11.85 -4.97
N THR A 252 -4.87 -12.04 -3.86
CA THR A 252 -6.28 -12.43 -3.84
C THR A 252 -7.19 -11.24 -4.16
N ASP A 253 -8.46 -11.51 -4.44
CA ASP A 253 -9.45 -10.46 -4.65
C ASP A 253 -9.69 -9.65 -3.37
N GLU A 254 -9.59 -10.28 -2.18
CA GLU A 254 -9.58 -9.59 -0.88
C GLU A 254 -8.41 -8.61 -0.78
N ASP A 255 -7.19 -9.02 -1.15
CA ASP A 255 -6.00 -8.16 -1.15
C ASP A 255 -6.19 -6.93 -2.04
N VAL A 256 -6.85 -7.10 -3.18
CA VAL A 256 -7.15 -6.02 -4.13
C VAL A 256 -8.12 -5.01 -3.52
N ILE A 257 -9.25 -5.48 -2.97
CA ILE A 257 -10.26 -4.59 -2.37
C ILE A 257 -9.70 -3.86 -1.14
N GLU A 258 -8.97 -4.57 -0.30
CA GLU A 258 -8.31 -3.97 0.88
C GLU A 258 -7.31 -2.88 0.46
N THR A 259 -6.48 -3.15 -0.57
CA THR A 259 -5.55 -2.16 -1.12
C THR A 259 -6.30 -0.96 -1.68
N PHE A 260 -7.35 -1.20 -2.47
CA PHE A 260 -8.17 -0.14 -3.05
C PHE A 260 -8.74 0.79 -1.96
N LEU A 261 -9.30 0.22 -0.89
CA LEU A 261 -9.81 0.99 0.23
C LEU A 261 -8.70 1.79 0.92
N MET A 262 -7.57 1.15 1.25
CA MET A 262 -6.46 1.82 1.95
C MET A 262 -5.90 3.01 1.17
N VAL A 263 -5.68 2.85 -0.13
CA VAL A 263 -5.09 3.91 -0.96
C VAL A 263 -6.05 5.10 -1.08
N ASN A 264 -7.35 4.83 -1.14
CA ASN A 264 -8.37 5.88 -1.27
C ASN A 264 -8.72 6.57 0.05
N PHE A 265 -8.40 6.00 1.22
CA PHE A 265 -8.53 6.69 2.50
C PHE A 265 -7.52 7.82 2.71
N THR A 266 -6.41 7.83 1.96
CA THR A 266 -5.30 8.78 2.14
C THR A 266 -5.29 9.91 1.11
N GLY A 267 -6.18 9.89 0.11
CA GLY A 267 -6.22 10.84 -1.01
C GLY A 267 -7.44 11.76 -1.02
N LYS A 268 -7.72 12.35 -2.19
CA LYS A 268 -8.94 13.13 -2.45
C LYS A 268 -10.15 12.21 -2.22
N ILE A 269 -10.92 12.54 -1.21
CA ILE A 269 -11.98 11.71 -0.66
C ILE A 269 -12.91 11.22 -1.77
N MET A 270 -13.00 9.92 -1.96
CA MET A 270 -14.12 9.31 -2.69
C MET A 270 -15.44 9.68 -1.96
N SER A 271 -16.55 9.72 -2.68
CA SER A 271 -17.82 9.89 -2.02
C SER A 271 -18.02 8.78 -0.99
N GLN A 272 -18.61 9.13 0.17
CA GLN A 272 -18.88 8.15 1.24
C GLN A 272 -19.69 6.97 0.71
N GLU A 273 -20.63 7.23 -0.19
CA GLU A 273 -21.45 6.23 -0.86
C GLU A 273 -20.61 5.17 -1.61
N HIS A 274 -19.55 5.61 -2.35
CA HIS A 274 -18.69 4.67 -3.06
C HIS A 274 -17.79 3.88 -2.10
N ILE A 275 -17.31 4.51 -1.03
CA ILE A 275 -16.56 3.82 0.03
C ILE A 275 -17.41 2.74 0.69
N ASP A 276 -18.67 3.04 1.00
CA ASP A 276 -19.58 2.10 1.63
C ASP A 276 -19.95 0.95 0.67
N TYR A 277 -20.12 1.25 -0.62
CA TYR A 277 -20.29 0.23 -1.64
C TYR A 277 -19.10 -0.75 -1.70
N VAL A 278 -17.86 -0.25 -1.73
CA VAL A 278 -16.68 -1.12 -1.79
C VAL A 278 -16.48 -1.91 -0.50
N LYS A 279 -16.82 -1.34 0.68
CA LYS A 279 -16.84 -2.07 1.95
C LYS A 279 -17.87 -3.21 1.95
N GLU A 280 -19.00 -3.01 1.29
CA GLU A 280 -20.00 -4.06 1.16
C GLU A 280 -19.49 -5.19 0.27
N ILE A 281 -18.77 -4.88 -0.81
CA ILE A 281 -18.09 -5.88 -1.65
C ILE A 281 -17.12 -6.73 -0.80
N SER A 282 -16.33 -6.10 0.07
CA SER A 282 -15.36 -6.83 0.91
C SER A 282 -16.00 -7.86 1.86
N LYS A 283 -17.28 -7.74 2.17
CA LYS A 283 -18.02 -8.73 2.97
C LYS A 283 -18.53 -9.91 2.12
N GLN A 284 -18.61 -9.72 0.82
CA GLN A 284 -19.15 -10.69 -0.14
C GLN A 284 -18.06 -11.59 -0.72
N ILE A 285 -16.80 -11.17 -0.66
CA ILE A 285 -15.61 -11.92 -1.05
C ILE A 285 -15.16 -12.78 0.14
#